data_2e1088854b28c0b45e48ba822612c15a
#
_entry.id   2e1088854b28c0b45e48ba822612c15a
#
_cell.length_a   1.000
_cell.length_b   1.000
_cell.length_c   1.000
_cell.angle_alpha   90.00
_cell.angle_beta   90.00
_cell.angle_gamma   90.00
#
_symmetry.space_group_name_H-M   'P 1'
#
loop_
_entity.id
_entity.type
_entity.pdbx_description
1 polymer ?
#
loop_
_entity_poly.entity_id
_entity_poly.type
_entity_poly.pdbx_seq_one_letter_code
_entity_poly.pdbx_strand_id
1 'polypeptide(L)'
;MKKVKLNIRSLKDGIETSNLYTVASMRKRNGGYDFVFDSPDEKTFSAKRLRLFVNDCGLSICADGTSKLADFVLEKGKKHYCYFPGKASFENFEIGIDTYSVQSTLTDDGGSVEVSYYMDRNCSSASKNIMQINVEPNV
;
A
#
# COMPACT_ATOMS: atom_id res chain seq x y z
N MET A 1 21.22 -3.36 -0.54
CA MET A 1 19.87 -3.68 -0.08
C MET A 1 19.89 -4.32 1.31
N LYS A 2 18.94 -3.97 2.11
CA LYS A 2 18.87 -4.39 3.50
C LYS A 2 17.61 -5.23 3.70
N LYS A 3 17.73 -6.36 4.38
CA LYS A 3 16.57 -7.18 4.74
C LYS A 3 15.92 -6.61 5.99
N VAL A 4 14.60 -6.48 5.94
CA VAL A 4 13.80 -5.97 7.05
C VAL A 4 12.57 -6.84 7.26
N LYS A 5 12.02 -6.78 8.47
CA LYS A 5 10.71 -7.34 8.76
C LYS A 5 9.68 -6.27 8.48
N LEU A 6 8.71 -6.61 7.66
CA LEU A 6 7.68 -5.68 7.23
C LEU A 6 6.32 -6.17 7.72
N ASN A 7 5.60 -5.27 8.37
CA ASN A 7 4.22 -5.52 8.77
C ASN A 7 3.33 -4.46 8.12
N ILE A 8 2.34 -4.90 7.39
CA ILE A 8 1.34 -4.03 6.77
C ILE A 8 -0.02 -4.39 7.32
N ARG A 9 -0.62 -3.46 8.03
CA ARG A 9 -1.91 -3.62 8.68
C ARG A 9 -2.90 -2.63 8.10
N SER A 10 -4.09 -3.11 7.72
CA SER A 10 -5.14 -2.28 7.17
C SER A 10 -6.36 -2.31 8.08
N LEU A 11 -6.96 -1.13 8.31
CA LEU A 11 -8.19 -0.98 9.08
C LEU A 11 -9.23 -0.25 8.24
N LYS A 12 -10.47 -0.68 8.36
CA LYS A 12 -11.62 -0.03 7.73
C LYS A 12 -12.65 0.29 8.80
N ASP A 13 -12.95 1.58 8.95
CA ASP A 13 -13.88 2.08 9.99
C ASP A 13 -13.52 1.55 11.39
N GLY A 14 -12.21 1.52 11.68
CA GLY A 14 -11.68 1.08 12.97
C GLY A 14 -11.52 -0.42 13.14
N ILE A 15 -11.89 -1.22 12.15
CA ILE A 15 -11.81 -2.69 12.22
C ILE A 15 -10.68 -3.18 11.33
N GLU A 16 -9.81 -4.02 11.86
CA GLU A 16 -8.73 -4.61 11.09
C GLU A 16 -9.26 -5.52 10.00
N THR A 17 -8.86 -5.23 8.74
CA THR A 17 -9.29 -6.01 7.57
C THR A 17 -8.20 -6.91 7.05
N SER A 18 -6.92 -6.55 7.28
CA SER A 18 -5.79 -7.38 6.89
C SER A 18 -4.59 -7.08 7.76
N ASN A 19 -3.70 -8.06 7.89
CA ASN A 19 -2.46 -7.93 8.65
C ASN A 19 -1.44 -8.87 8.03
N LEU A 20 -0.47 -8.29 7.34
CA LEU A 20 0.57 -9.02 6.63
C LEU A 20 1.91 -8.88 7.34
N TYR A 21 2.56 -10.01 7.58
CA TYR A 21 3.94 -10.06 8.05
C TYR A 21 4.81 -10.73 7.00
N THR A 22 5.89 -10.09 6.62
CA THR A 22 6.81 -10.64 5.62
C THR A 22 8.22 -10.09 5.82
N VAL A 23 9.17 -10.69 5.11
CA VAL A 23 10.53 -10.15 5.01
C VAL A 23 10.65 -9.46 3.66
N ALA A 24 11.15 -8.24 3.69
CA ALA A 24 11.30 -7.42 2.48
C ALA A 24 12.74 -7.00 2.30
N SER A 25 13.10 -6.69 1.06
CA SER A 25 14.34 -5.99 0.75
C SER A 25 14.06 -4.51 0.71
N MET A 26 14.76 -3.76 1.55
CA MET A 26 14.60 -2.31 1.68
C MET A 26 15.74 -1.60 0.97
N ARG A 27 15.40 -0.61 0.17
CA ARG A 27 16.37 0.24 -0.52
C ARG A 27 15.94 1.69 -0.45
N LYS A 28 16.90 2.56 -0.14
CA LYS A 28 16.65 4.00 -0.16
C LYS A 28 16.56 4.49 -1.60
N ARG A 29 15.55 5.30 -1.89
CA ARG A 29 15.38 6.00 -3.17
C ARG A 29 15.12 7.48 -2.92
N ASN A 30 15.16 8.26 -4.00
CA ASN A 30 14.93 9.71 -3.92
C ASN A 30 13.68 10.04 -3.13
N GLY A 31 13.87 10.60 -1.93
CA GLY A 31 12.78 11.03 -1.07
C GLY A 31 12.04 9.94 -0.31
N GLY A 32 12.49 8.68 -0.38
CA GLY A 32 11.77 7.61 0.31
C GLY A 32 12.47 6.28 0.29
N TYR A 33 11.68 5.21 0.43
CA TYR A 33 12.18 3.83 0.52
C TYR A 33 11.34 2.90 -0.33
N ASP A 34 12.02 1.97 -1.02
CA ASP A 34 11.40 0.85 -1.71
C ASP A 34 11.49 -0.40 -0.84
N PHE A 35 10.39 -1.15 -0.82
CA PHE A 35 10.35 -2.48 -0.20
C PHE A 35 9.88 -3.47 -1.25
N VAL A 36 10.65 -4.51 -1.47
CA VAL A 36 10.29 -5.58 -2.41
C VAL A 36 10.08 -6.86 -1.61
N PHE A 37 8.95 -7.50 -1.80
CA PHE A 37 8.57 -8.70 -1.05
C PHE A 37 7.67 -9.59 -1.87
N ASP A 38 7.61 -10.89 -1.49
CA ASP A 38 6.74 -11.84 -2.16
C ASP A 38 5.30 -11.64 -1.67
N SER A 39 4.37 -11.66 -2.60
CA SER A 39 2.95 -11.56 -2.28
C SER A 39 2.47 -12.88 -1.66
N PRO A 40 1.86 -12.83 -0.47
CA PRO A 40 1.32 -14.03 0.15
C PRO A 40 -0.01 -14.47 -0.46
N ASP A 41 -0.66 -13.59 -1.22
CA ASP A 41 -1.98 -13.85 -1.79
C ASP A 41 -1.98 -13.49 -3.27
N GLU A 42 -1.76 -14.52 -4.11
CA GLU A 42 -1.77 -14.37 -5.56
C GLU A 42 -3.16 -14.07 -6.11
N LYS A 43 -4.22 -14.24 -5.32
CA LYS A 43 -5.59 -13.96 -5.75
C LYS A 43 -5.90 -12.47 -5.72
N THR A 44 -5.32 -11.74 -4.77
CA THR A 44 -5.52 -10.30 -4.65
C THR A 44 -4.67 -9.53 -5.64
N PHE A 45 -3.42 -9.98 -5.81
CA PHE A 45 -2.49 -9.41 -6.77
C PHE A 45 -2.05 -10.51 -7.72
N SER A 46 -2.17 -10.26 -9.02
CA SER A 46 -1.78 -11.24 -10.04
C SER A 46 -0.26 -11.42 -10.17
N ALA A 47 0.53 -10.75 -9.32
CA ALA A 47 1.98 -10.82 -9.32
C ALA A 47 2.49 -11.52 -8.07
N LYS A 48 3.56 -12.32 -8.24
CA LYS A 48 4.20 -13.01 -7.11
C LYS A 48 5.03 -12.08 -6.24
N ARG A 49 5.52 -10.99 -6.80
CA ARG A 49 6.40 -10.04 -6.11
C ARG A 49 5.84 -8.64 -6.23
N LEU A 50 5.82 -7.95 -5.11
CA LEU A 50 5.29 -6.61 -5.00
C LEU A 50 6.39 -5.63 -4.62
N ARG A 51 6.23 -4.39 -5.07
CA ARG A 51 7.06 -3.27 -4.68
C ARG A 51 6.19 -2.23 -3.98
N LEU A 52 6.57 -1.90 -2.76
CA LEU A 52 5.98 -0.81 -1.99
C LEU A 52 6.97 0.34 -1.96
N PHE A 53 6.56 1.52 -2.43
CA PHE A 53 7.36 2.73 -2.31
C PHE A 53 6.68 3.66 -1.30
N VAL A 54 7.44 4.19 -0.36
CA VAL A 54 6.94 5.08 0.70
C VAL A 54 7.78 6.34 0.73
N ASN A 55 7.12 7.50 0.78
CA ASN A 55 7.77 8.79 1.02
C ASN A 55 6.90 9.62 1.98
N ASP A 56 7.29 10.89 2.21
CA ASP A 56 6.55 11.77 3.12
C ASP A 56 5.17 12.17 2.61
N CYS A 57 4.91 11.98 1.33
CA CYS A 57 3.63 12.32 0.71
C CYS A 57 2.66 11.16 0.64
N GLY A 58 3.13 9.94 0.86
CA GLY A 58 2.26 8.76 0.79
C GLY A 58 3.00 7.49 0.40
N LEU A 59 2.29 6.59 -0.26
CA LEU A 59 2.85 5.33 -0.70
C LEU A 59 2.19 4.85 -2.00
N SER A 60 2.90 3.94 -2.68
CA SER A 60 2.34 3.24 -3.82
C SER A 60 2.73 1.77 -3.77
N ILE A 61 1.83 0.91 -4.24
CA ILE A 61 2.06 -0.53 -4.34
C ILE A 61 1.86 -0.94 -5.79
N CYS A 62 2.84 -1.63 -6.36
CA CYS A 62 2.75 -2.14 -7.72
C CYS A 62 3.41 -3.51 -7.82
N ALA A 63 3.15 -4.21 -8.92
CA ALA A 63 3.84 -5.45 -9.22
C ALA A 63 5.29 -5.15 -9.59
N ASP A 64 6.24 -5.86 -8.99
CA ASP A 64 7.64 -5.66 -9.29
C ASP A 64 7.96 -6.17 -10.69
N GLY A 65 8.67 -5.35 -11.46
CA GLY A 65 9.11 -5.70 -12.80
C GLY A 65 8.06 -5.49 -13.90
N THR A 66 6.87 -5.01 -13.58
CA THR A 66 5.89 -4.66 -14.60
C THR A 66 5.60 -3.17 -14.57
N SER A 67 5.50 -2.57 -15.75
CA SER A 67 5.09 -1.17 -15.89
C SER A 67 3.57 -1.01 -15.90
N LYS A 68 2.85 -2.12 -15.85
CA LYS A 68 1.41 -2.11 -15.90
C LYS A 68 0.86 -1.93 -14.51
N LEU A 69 0.35 -0.74 -14.26
CA LEU A 69 -0.51 -0.48 -13.13
C LEU A 69 0.24 -0.33 -11.83
N ALA A 70 0.56 0.92 -11.50
CA ALA A 70 0.64 1.29 -10.11
C ALA A 70 -0.78 1.14 -9.58
N ASP A 71 -1.05 0.03 -8.98
CA ASP A 71 -2.40 -0.39 -8.79
C ASP A 71 -3.04 0.23 -7.57
N PHE A 72 -2.20 0.78 -6.70
CA PHE A 72 -2.68 1.37 -5.46
C PHE A 72 -1.77 2.54 -5.08
N VAL A 73 -2.32 3.76 -5.11
CA VAL A 73 -1.56 4.97 -4.80
C VAL A 73 -2.30 5.76 -3.72
N LEU A 74 -1.59 6.05 -2.63
CA LEU A 74 -2.05 6.91 -1.55
C LEU A 74 -1.14 8.14 -1.53
N GLU A 75 -1.67 9.28 -1.94
CA GLU A 75 -0.92 10.52 -2.02
C GLU A 75 -1.67 11.63 -1.29
N LYS A 76 -1.05 12.21 -0.27
CA LYS A 76 -1.64 13.22 0.59
C LYS A 76 -2.14 14.40 -0.23
N GLY A 77 -3.39 14.78 0.00
CA GLY A 77 -4.02 15.91 -0.66
C GLY A 77 -4.51 15.64 -2.07
N LYS A 78 -4.43 14.40 -2.54
CA LYS A 78 -4.88 14.03 -3.89
C LYS A 78 -5.82 12.85 -3.83
N LYS A 79 -6.72 12.78 -4.81
CA LYS A 79 -7.62 11.66 -4.99
C LYS A 79 -7.14 10.85 -6.19
N HIS A 80 -6.89 9.58 -5.97
CA HIS A 80 -6.52 8.63 -7.00
C HIS A 80 -7.64 7.63 -7.23
N TYR A 81 -7.70 7.09 -8.42
CA TYR A 81 -8.71 6.09 -8.79
C TYR A 81 -8.02 4.81 -9.21
N CYS A 82 -8.54 3.69 -8.74
CA CYS A 82 -8.14 2.39 -9.23
C CYS A 82 -9.36 1.62 -9.72
N TYR A 83 -9.11 0.75 -10.70
CA TYR A 83 -10.16 -0.04 -11.32
C TYR A 83 -9.89 -1.50 -10.99
N PHE A 84 -10.90 -2.16 -10.44
CA PHE A 84 -10.83 -3.58 -10.17
C PHE A 84 -11.81 -4.29 -11.11
N PRO A 85 -11.34 -5.33 -11.85
CA PRO A 85 -12.27 -6.16 -12.60
C PRO A 85 -13.15 -6.93 -11.62
N GLY A 86 -14.45 -6.90 -11.84
CA GLY A 86 -15.38 -7.71 -11.07
C GLY A 86 -15.23 -9.19 -11.41
N LYS A 87 -15.90 -10.05 -10.65
CA LYS A 87 -15.88 -11.51 -10.89
C LYS A 87 -16.48 -11.88 -12.25
N ALA A 88 -17.43 -11.08 -12.74
CA ALA A 88 -17.93 -11.17 -14.10
C ALA A 88 -17.20 -10.13 -14.95
N SER A 89 -16.85 -10.50 -16.19
CA SER A 89 -16.04 -9.67 -17.06
C SER A 89 -16.65 -8.31 -17.39
N PHE A 90 -17.92 -8.12 -17.18
CA PHE A 90 -18.61 -6.85 -17.38
C PHE A 90 -18.75 -6.03 -16.09
N GLU A 91 -18.32 -6.56 -14.95
CA GLU A 91 -18.40 -5.86 -13.67
C GLU A 91 -17.07 -5.21 -13.35
N ASN A 92 -16.84 -4.02 -13.88
CA ASN A 92 -15.72 -3.19 -13.47
C ASN A 92 -16.24 -2.17 -12.49
N PHE A 93 -15.50 -1.94 -11.41
CA PHE A 93 -15.83 -0.85 -10.51
C PHE A 93 -14.61 0.00 -10.23
N GLU A 94 -14.90 1.28 -10.10
CA GLU A 94 -13.93 2.31 -9.79
C GLU A 94 -13.89 2.54 -8.30
N ILE A 95 -12.68 2.54 -7.73
CA ILE A 95 -12.46 2.87 -6.34
C ILE A 95 -11.73 4.20 -6.29
N GLY A 96 -12.32 5.19 -5.65
CA GLY A 96 -11.70 6.48 -5.38
C GLY A 96 -11.00 6.44 -4.04
N ILE A 97 -9.77 6.90 -4.00
CA ILE A 97 -8.93 6.90 -2.80
C ILE A 97 -8.47 8.32 -2.55
N ASP A 98 -8.94 8.91 -1.45
CA ASP A 98 -8.64 10.28 -1.08
C ASP A 98 -7.83 10.27 0.21
N THR A 99 -6.52 10.51 0.09
CA THR A 99 -5.59 10.46 1.22
C THR A 99 -5.50 11.82 1.88
N TYR A 100 -5.74 11.87 3.19
CA TYR A 100 -5.74 13.13 3.92
C TYR A 100 -4.65 13.24 4.98
N SER A 101 -4.00 12.16 5.38
CA SER A 101 -2.97 12.20 6.40
C SER A 101 -1.89 11.16 6.15
N VAL A 102 -0.65 11.58 6.26
CA VAL A 102 0.53 10.70 6.19
C VAL A 102 1.44 11.08 7.35
N GLN A 103 1.74 10.11 8.20
CA GLN A 103 2.66 10.27 9.32
C GLN A 103 3.76 9.21 9.19
N SER A 104 5.01 9.64 9.15
CA SER A 104 6.13 8.74 8.96
C SER A 104 7.24 9.02 9.96
N THR A 105 7.73 7.95 10.60
CA THR A 105 8.95 7.99 11.41
C THR A 105 10.02 7.09 10.79
N LEU A 106 9.85 6.75 9.51
CA LEU A 106 10.72 5.81 8.82
C LEU A 106 12.11 6.38 8.60
N THR A 107 13.12 5.61 8.98
CA THR A 107 14.53 5.93 8.80
C THR A 107 15.23 4.72 8.18
N ASP A 108 16.53 4.84 7.93
CA ASP A 108 17.36 3.73 7.43
C ASP A 108 17.35 2.52 8.37
N ASP A 109 17.03 2.73 9.64
CA ASP A 109 17.02 1.68 10.67
C ASP A 109 15.62 1.08 10.89
N GLY A 110 14.62 1.56 10.19
CA GLY A 110 13.24 1.14 10.34
C GLY A 110 12.36 2.27 10.84
N GLY A 111 11.21 1.92 11.36
CA GLY A 111 10.23 2.88 11.84
C GLY A 111 8.82 2.51 11.43
N SER A 112 7.94 3.49 11.36
CA SER A 112 6.56 3.26 11.00
C SER A 112 6.02 4.35 10.11
N VAL A 113 4.98 3.97 9.34
CA VAL A 113 4.22 4.89 8.50
C VAL A 113 2.74 4.62 8.74
N GLU A 114 1.97 5.68 8.92
CA GLU A 114 0.52 5.58 9.03
C GLU A 114 -0.11 6.51 8.00
N VAL A 115 -0.95 5.95 7.15
CA VAL A 115 -1.64 6.68 6.10
C VAL A 115 -3.14 6.54 6.32
N SER A 116 -3.83 7.68 6.38
CA SER A 116 -5.28 7.74 6.54
C SER A 116 -5.93 8.24 5.27
N TYR A 117 -6.94 7.53 4.81
CA TYR A 117 -7.60 7.84 3.55
C TYR A 117 -9.06 7.43 3.56
N TYR A 118 -9.84 8.08 2.70
CA TYR A 118 -11.21 7.68 2.41
C TYR A 118 -11.23 6.85 1.14
N MET A 119 -12.02 5.80 1.15
CA MET A 119 -12.21 4.94 -0.02
C MET A 119 -13.69 4.90 -0.36
N ASP A 120 -14.02 5.26 -1.59
CA ASP A 120 -15.38 5.13 -2.09
C ASP A 120 -15.43 4.15 -3.27
N ARG A 121 -16.58 3.60 -3.51
CA ARG A 121 -16.81 2.68 -4.63
C ARG A 121 -17.85 3.30 -5.54
N ASN A 122 -17.44 3.63 -6.78
CA ASN A 122 -18.30 4.29 -7.77
C ASN A 122 -18.99 5.54 -7.22
N CYS A 123 -18.23 6.33 -6.47
CA CYS A 123 -18.70 7.56 -5.83
C CYS A 123 -19.83 7.36 -4.81
N SER A 124 -20.04 6.15 -4.34
CA SER A 124 -20.98 5.84 -3.27
C SER A 124 -20.25 5.70 -1.95
N SER A 125 -20.97 5.72 -0.85
CA SER A 125 -20.52 5.56 0.55
C SER A 125 -19.03 5.42 0.81
N ALA A 126 -18.40 6.48 1.29
CA ALA A 126 -16.99 6.45 1.63
C ALA A 126 -16.76 5.70 2.95
N SER A 127 -15.72 4.87 2.99
CA SER A 127 -15.22 4.30 4.24
C SER A 127 -13.94 5.02 4.67
N LYS A 128 -13.70 5.06 5.98
CA LYS A 128 -12.49 5.63 6.55
C LYS A 128 -11.48 4.51 6.77
N ASN A 129 -10.32 4.65 6.16
CA ASN A 129 -9.33 3.58 6.15
C ASN A 129 -8.00 4.08 6.68
N ILE A 130 -7.26 3.19 7.33
CA ILE A 130 -5.92 3.46 7.83
C ILE A 130 -5.04 2.30 7.39
N MET A 131 -3.87 2.62 6.82
CA MET A 131 -2.82 1.65 6.54
C MET A 131 -1.64 1.95 7.45
N GLN A 132 -1.24 0.97 8.24
CA GLN A 132 -0.09 1.06 9.14
C GLN A 132 1.01 0.15 8.64
N ILE A 133 2.20 0.71 8.46
CA ILE A 133 3.37 -0.04 8.02
C ILE A 133 4.42 0.08 9.09
N ASN A 134 4.88 -1.07 9.59
CA ASN A 134 5.95 -1.15 10.56
C ASN A 134 7.14 -1.87 9.95
N VAL A 135 8.33 -1.29 10.11
CA VAL A 135 9.57 -1.79 9.54
C VAL A 135 10.56 -2.00 10.67
N GLU A 136 11.06 -3.22 10.79
CA GLU A 136 12.07 -3.58 11.79
C GLU A 136 13.27 -4.23 11.10
N PRO A 137 14.49 -4.02 11.62
CA PRO A 137 15.64 -4.72 11.10
C PRO A 137 15.46 -6.24 11.22
N ASN A 138 15.84 -6.97 10.20
CA ASN A 138 15.84 -8.43 10.22
C ASN A 138 17.25 -8.89 10.59
N VAL A 139 17.47 -9.00 11.89
CA VAL A 139 18.79 -9.35 12.44
C VAL A 139 18.82 -10.83 12.76
#